data_a0d27c6ff0530ce392377ab94264f9ec
#
_entry.id   a0d27c6ff0530ce392377ab94264f9ec
#
_cell.length_a   1.000
_cell.length_b   1.000
_cell.length_c   1.000
_cell.angle_alpha   90.00
_cell.angle_beta   90.00
_cell.angle_gamma   90.00
#
_symmetry.space_group_name_H-M   'P 1'
#
loop_
_entity.id
_entity.type
_entity.pdbx_description
1 polymer ?
#
loop_
_entity_poly.entity_id
_entity_poly.type
_entity_poly.pdbx_seq_one_letter_code
_entity_poly.pdbx_strand_id
1 'polypeptide(L)'
;MGLPKMSKGISGSCLCGKVKCTVLGPFQRFYQCYCDRCQKRTGSAFASLIFTTPDKIEWHSGKELTKRYNLPEAKSFSTCFCSECGSPVPYISRNKSFLVIPAGFIEGDPEIEPSANIFWSERSCWYDEGQSAKKYEGDLD
;
A
#
# COMPACT_ATOMS: atom_id res chain seq x y z
N MET A 1 -15.19 -19.71 21.15
CA MET A 1 -15.02 -18.50 20.37
C MET A 1 -13.65 -18.44 19.73
N GLY A 2 -13.59 -18.46 18.44
CA GLY A 2 -12.31 -18.40 17.76
C GLY A 2 -11.76 -16.97 17.72
N LEU A 3 -10.45 -16.87 17.54
CA LEU A 3 -9.82 -15.59 17.30
C LEU A 3 -10.24 -15.05 15.95
N PRO A 4 -10.27 -13.74 15.77
CA PRO A 4 -10.50 -13.16 14.45
C PRO A 4 -9.45 -13.67 13.46
N LYS A 5 -9.86 -13.86 12.21
CA LYS A 5 -8.92 -14.31 11.17
C LYS A 5 -7.75 -13.36 11.03
N MET A 6 -7.97 -12.09 11.27
CA MET A 6 -6.96 -11.04 11.18
C MET A 6 -5.77 -11.28 12.09
N SER A 7 -5.95 -12.05 13.17
CA SER A 7 -4.85 -12.34 14.09
C SER A 7 -3.80 -13.25 13.48
N LYS A 8 -4.12 -13.93 12.38
CA LYS A 8 -3.19 -14.84 11.72
C LYS A 8 -2.18 -14.15 10.82
N GLY A 9 -2.47 -12.94 10.44
CA GLY A 9 -1.62 -12.20 9.55
C GLY A 9 -1.78 -12.58 8.09
N ILE A 10 -1.23 -11.77 7.22
CA ILE A 10 -1.26 -11.97 5.78
C ILE A 10 0.14 -11.76 5.25
N SER A 11 0.61 -12.71 4.44
CA SER A 11 1.92 -12.62 3.81
C SER A 11 1.90 -11.59 2.70
N GLY A 12 3.04 -10.96 2.46
CA GLY A 12 3.23 -10.08 1.34
C GLY A 12 4.67 -10.10 0.86
N SER A 13 4.86 -9.71 -0.38
CA SER A 13 6.19 -9.64 -0.97
C SER A 13 6.27 -8.57 -2.04
N CYS A 14 7.49 -8.09 -2.30
CA CYS A 14 7.74 -7.21 -3.43
C CYS A 14 7.78 -8.03 -4.72
N LEU A 15 7.82 -7.34 -5.84
CA LEU A 15 7.77 -7.99 -7.15
C LEU A 15 8.89 -9.01 -7.36
N CYS A 16 10.13 -8.68 -6.96
CA CYS A 16 11.26 -9.60 -7.13
C CYS A 16 11.30 -10.69 -6.06
N GLY A 17 10.45 -10.59 -5.04
CA GLY A 17 10.35 -11.60 -3.99
C GLY A 17 11.40 -11.52 -2.89
N LYS A 18 12.34 -10.58 -2.96
CA LYS A 18 13.40 -10.50 -1.94
C LYS A 18 12.92 -9.87 -0.63
N VAL A 19 11.93 -8.97 -0.70
CA VAL A 19 11.35 -8.38 0.51
C VAL A 19 10.07 -9.16 0.83
N LYS A 20 10.05 -9.78 2.00
CA LYS A 20 8.91 -10.59 2.45
C LYS A 20 8.56 -10.25 3.87
N CYS A 21 7.28 -10.11 4.13
CA CYS A 21 6.76 -9.81 5.47
C CYS A 21 5.46 -10.56 5.70
N THR A 22 5.07 -10.61 6.97
CA THR A 22 3.69 -10.91 7.37
C THR A 22 3.17 -9.69 8.09
N VAL A 23 2.00 -9.19 7.69
CA VAL A 23 1.34 -8.09 8.37
C VAL A 23 0.16 -8.63 9.15
N LEU A 24 -0.07 -8.06 10.33
CA LEU A 24 -1.06 -8.56 11.26
C LEU A 24 -2.20 -7.57 11.43
N GLY A 25 -3.41 -8.10 11.48
CA GLY A 25 -4.60 -7.31 11.74
C GLY A 25 -4.91 -7.26 13.23
N PRO A 26 -6.04 -6.68 13.57
CA PRO A 26 -7.00 -6.10 12.64
C PRO A 26 -6.49 -4.80 12.04
N PHE A 27 -6.86 -4.56 10.77
CA PHE A 27 -6.50 -3.34 10.08
C PHE A 27 -7.53 -2.26 10.40
N GLN A 28 -7.07 -1.02 10.54
CA GLN A 28 -7.89 0.07 11.05
C GLN A 28 -8.51 0.94 9.96
N ARG A 29 -7.79 1.12 8.86
CA ARG A 29 -8.20 2.00 7.77
C ARG A 29 -7.74 1.44 6.45
N PHE A 30 -8.51 1.73 5.41
CA PHE A 30 -8.15 1.39 4.05
C PHE A 30 -8.61 2.53 3.15
N TYR A 31 -7.65 3.33 2.67
CA TYR A 31 -7.92 4.50 1.84
C TYR A 31 -7.36 4.34 0.45
N GLN A 32 -8.01 5.00 -0.50
CA GLN A 32 -7.45 5.22 -1.84
C GLN A 32 -7.17 6.70 -1.95
N CYS A 33 -5.88 7.05 -2.09
CA CYS A 33 -5.44 8.45 -2.08
C CYS A 33 -5.13 8.90 -3.50
N TYR A 34 -5.84 9.95 -3.93
CA TYR A 34 -5.76 10.48 -5.30
C TYR A 34 -4.87 11.71 -5.41
N CYS A 35 -4.11 12.06 -4.38
CA CYS A 35 -3.29 13.25 -4.42
C CYS A 35 -2.16 13.13 -5.44
N ASP A 36 -1.67 14.28 -5.90
CA ASP A 36 -0.62 14.36 -6.90
C ASP A 36 0.62 13.56 -6.48
N ARG A 37 0.98 13.61 -5.21
CA ARG A 37 2.14 12.89 -4.69
C ARG A 37 1.97 11.38 -4.79
N CYS A 38 0.79 10.90 -4.46
CA CYS A 38 0.49 9.46 -4.57
C CYS A 38 0.45 9.01 -6.02
N GLN A 39 -0.04 9.84 -6.91
CA GLN A 39 -0.02 9.55 -8.34
C GLN A 39 1.41 9.42 -8.85
N LYS A 40 2.28 10.33 -8.46
CA LYS A 40 3.69 10.28 -8.88
C LYS A 40 4.41 9.08 -8.29
N ARG A 41 4.14 8.80 -7.04
CA ARG A 41 4.78 7.68 -6.35
C ARG A 41 4.41 6.33 -6.94
N THR A 42 3.16 6.18 -7.35
CA THR A 42 2.66 4.90 -7.85
C THR A 42 2.70 4.80 -9.37
N GLY A 43 2.75 5.94 -10.06
CA GLY A 43 2.58 5.96 -11.52
C GLY A 43 1.16 5.57 -11.92
N SER A 44 0.18 5.80 -11.05
CA SER A 44 -1.20 5.39 -11.27
C SER A 44 -2.16 6.46 -10.75
N ALA A 45 -3.45 6.17 -10.86
CA ALA A 45 -4.49 7.12 -10.46
C ALA A 45 -4.53 7.37 -8.95
N PHE A 46 -4.15 6.37 -8.14
CA PHE A 46 -4.21 6.48 -6.69
C PHE A 46 -3.30 5.46 -6.03
N ALA A 47 -3.04 5.68 -4.74
CA ALA A 47 -2.37 4.71 -3.90
C ALA A 47 -3.40 4.07 -2.97
N SER A 48 -3.38 2.74 -2.87
CA SER A 48 -4.25 1.99 -1.96
C SER A 48 -3.47 1.69 -0.70
N LEU A 49 -3.89 2.25 0.42
CA LEU A 49 -3.12 2.21 1.66
C LEU A 49 -3.95 1.66 2.81
N ILE A 50 -3.40 0.66 3.49
CA ILE A 50 -4.00 0.05 4.67
C ILE A 50 -3.18 0.49 5.89
N PHE A 51 -3.86 0.78 6.99
CA PHE A 51 -3.22 1.29 8.20
C PHE A 51 -3.53 0.39 9.39
N THR A 52 -2.52 0.17 10.21
CA THR A 52 -2.66 -0.47 11.51
C THR A 52 -1.58 0.06 12.44
N THR A 53 -1.42 -0.54 13.63
CA THR A 53 -0.41 -0.09 14.57
C THR A 53 0.98 -0.58 14.16
N PRO A 54 2.04 0.15 14.56
CA PRO A 54 3.40 -0.13 14.08
C PRO A 54 3.96 -1.51 14.41
N ASP A 55 3.44 -2.15 15.46
CA ASP A 55 3.93 -3.45 15.92
C ASP A 55 3.40 -4.63 15.09
N LYS A 56 2.55 -4.37 14.11
CA LYS A 56 1.81 -5.41 13.37
C LYS A 56 2.52 -5.91 12.13
N ILE A 57 3.84 -6.07 12.18
CA ILE A 57 4.60 -6.56 11.05
C ILE A 57 5.73 -7.47 11.52
N GLU A 58 5.92 -8.56 10.77
CA GLU A 58 7.07 -9.46 10.94
C GLU A 58 7.82 -9.51 9.63
N TRP A 59 9.08 -9.10 9.66
CA TRP A 59 9.94 -9.14 8.48
C TRP A 59 10.58 -10.51 8.36
N HIS A 60 10.45 -11.13 7.19
CA HIS A 60 11.05 -12.45 6.95
C HIS A 60 12.33 -12.35 6.13
N SER A 61 12.41 -11.42 5.21
CA SER A 61 13.62 -11.21 4.41
C SER A 61 13.59 -9.83 3.75
N GLY A 62 14.77 -9.33 3.43
CA GLY A 62 14.90 -8.17 2.58
C GLY A 62 14.67 -6.81 3.21
N LYS A 63 14.48 -6.74 4.53
CA LYS A 63 14.29 -5.45 5.17
C LYS A 63 15.44 -4.50 4.86
N GLU A 64 16.65 -5.02 4.79
CA GLU A 64 17.84 -4.23 4.49
C GLU A 64 17.88 -3.71 3.06
N LEU A 65 17.04 -4.28 2.16
CA LEU A 65 16.93 -3.82 0.78
C LEU A 65 15.95 -2.65 0.63
N THR A 66 15.16 -2.38 1.65
CA THR A 66 14.16 -1.32 1.57
C THR A 66 14.81 0.04 1.68
N LYS A 67 14.32 0.98 0.88
CA LYS A 67 14.74 2.38 0.94
C LYS A 67 13.54 3.24 1.26
N ARG A 68 13.79 4.30 2.01
CA ARG A 68 12.77 5.25 2.41
C ARG A 68 13.06 6.62 1.81
N TYR A 69 12.02 7.23 1.26
CA TYR A 69 12.10 8.60 0.80
C TYR A 69 11.07 9.43 1.56
N ASN A 70 11.56 10.44 2.28
CA ASN A 70 10.71 11.42 2.95
C ASN A 70 10.72 12.68 2.09
N LEU A 71 9.56 13.10 1.60
CA LEU A 71 9.49 14.29 0.77
C LEU A 71 9.82 15.51 1.63
N PRO A 72 10.90 16.27 1.31
CA PRO A 72 11.38 17.34 2.21
C PRO A 72 10.36 18.43 2.51
N GLU A 73 9.58 18.83 1.51
CA GLU A 73 8.61 19.91 1.69
C GLU A 73 7.29 19.44 2.28
N ALA A 74 7.12 18.15 2.53
CA ALA A 74 5.88 17.60 3.09
C ALA A 74 6.01 17.38 4.57
N LYS A 75 4.89 17.52 5.28
CA LYS A 75 4.85 17.27 6.71
C LYS A 75 4.94 15.78 7.03
N SER A 76 4.26 14.95 6.25
CA SER A 76 4.17 13.54 6.58
C SER A 76 4.30 12.58 5.40
N PHE A 77 4.48 13.09 4.18
CA PHE A 77 4.56 12.19 3.03
C PHE A 77 5.87 11.43 3.02
N SER A 78 5.76 10.11 2.99
CA SER A 78 6.91 9.19 2.87
C SER A 78 6.53 8.05 1.95
N THR A 79 7.54 7.41 1.39
CA THR A 79 7.36 6.17 0.65
C THR A 79 8.56 5.27 0.93
N CYS A 80 8.30 3.97 0.96
CA CYS A 80 9.35 2.96 1.07
C CYS A 80 9.20 1.97 -0.06
N PHE A 81 10.32 1.47 -0.54
CA PHE A 81 10.30 0.59 -1.71
C PHE A 81 11.50 -0.35 -1.67
N CYS A 82 11.37 -1.47 -2.38
CA CYS A 82 12.49 -2.40 -2.56
C CYS A 82 13.50 -1.78 -3.50
N SER A 83 14.76 -1.69 -3.08
CA SER A 83 15.81 -1.09 -3.91
C SER A 83 16.15 -1.95 -5.13
N GLU A 84 15.76 -3.22 -5.15
CA GLU A 84 16.04 -4.12 -6.28
C GLU A 84 14.98 -4.05 -7.37
N CYS A 85 13.70 -3.99 -6.99
CA CYS A 85 12.62 -4.01 -7.99
C CYS A 85 11.72 -2.77 -7.97
N GLY A 86 11.90 -1.88 -6.99
CA GLY A 86 11.11 -0.65 -6.92
C GLY A 86 9.72 -0.79 -6.36
N SER A 87 9.28 -1.99 -5.99
CA SER A 87 7.94 -2.19 -5.45
C SER A 87 7.75 -1.45 -4.14
N PRO A 88 6.61 -0.78 -3.94
CA PRO A 88 6.28 -0.23 -2.63
C PRO A 88 6.21 -1.34 -1.59
N VAL A 89 6.69 -1.04 -0.38
CA VAL A 89 6.70 -1.99 0.73
C VAL A 89 6.12 -1.33 1.97
N PRO A 90 5.71 -2.10 2.98
CA PRO A 90 5.19 -1.50 4.23
C PRO A 90 6.23 -0.64 4.92
N TYR A 91 5.76 0.38 5.61
CA TYR A 91 6.66 1.29 6.34
C TYR A 91 5.92 1.93 7.51
N ILE A 92 6.70 2.46 8.46
CA ILE A 92 6.17 3.18 9.59
C ILE A 92 6.01 4.65 9.20
N SER A 93 4.86 5.25 9.51
CA SER A 93 4.60 6.66 9.21
C SER A 93 5.63 7.57 9.91
N ARG A 94 5.80 8.80 9.38
CA ARG A 94 6.81 9.73 9.92
C ARG A 94 6.57 10.07 11.38
N ASN A 95 5.30 10.16 11.79
CA ASN A 95 4.96 10.41 13.19
C ASN A 95 5.00 9.15 14.05
N LYS A 96 5.33 7.99 13.44
CA LYS A 96 5.45 6.69 14.09
C LYS A 96 4.16 6.14 14.67
N SER A 97 3.03 6.68 14.27
CA SER A 97 1.72 6.25 14.77
C SER A 97 1.16 5.05 14.03
N PHE A 98 1.57 4.82 12.79
CA PHE A 98 0.97 3.79 11.96
C PHE A 98 2.00 2.96 11.22
N LEU A 99 1.65 1.69 11.01
CA LEU A 99 2.21 0.89 9.94
C LEU A 99 1.35 1.16 8.71
N VAL A 100 1.97 1.60 7.63
CA VAL A 100 1.29 1.87 6.36
C VAL A 100 1.62 0.75 5.40
N ILE A 101 0.61 0.09 4.88
CA ILE A 101 0.77 -1.07 4.03
C ILE A 101 0.21 -0.74 2.64
N PRO A 102 1.07 -0.71 1.60
CA PRO A 102 0.54 -0.64 0.24
C PRO A 102 -0.28 -1.89 -0.03
N ALA A 103 -1.55 -1.71 -0.37
CA ALA A 103 -2.48 -2.85 -0.43
C ALA A 103 -2.05 -3.92 -1.43
N GLY A 104 -1.44 -3.51 -2.54
CA GLY A 104 -0.98 -4.47 -3.54
C GLY A 104 0.20 -5.32 -3.12
N PHE A 105 0.85 -4.97 -2.00
CA PHE A 105 1.96 -5.76 -1.46
C PHE A 105 1.49 -7.09 -0.86
N ILE A 106 0.30 -7.12 -0.27
CA ILE A 106 -0.18 -8.30 0.44
C ILE A 106 -0.79 -9.33 -0.52
N GLU A 107 -0.70 -10.59 -0.13
CA GLU A 107 -1.19 -11.72 -0.91
C GLU A 107 -2.37 -12.34 -0.16
N GLY A 108 -3.57 -11.84 -0.46
CA GLY A 108 -4.77 -12.34 0.19
C GLY A 108 -5.75 -11.23 0.50
N ASP A 109 -6.84 -11.63 1.15
CA ASP A 109 -7.92 -10.72 1.50
C ASP A 109 -7.61 -10.07 2.85
N PRO A 110 -7.48 -8.73 2.91
CA PRO A 110 -7.21 -8.07 4.18
C PRO A 110 -8.41 -8.03 5.12
N GLU A 111 -9.58 -8.46 4.66
CA GLU A 111 -10.84 -8.46 5.42
C GLU A 111 -11.21 -7.06 5.91
N ILE A 112 -10.84 -6.07 5.13
CA ILE A 112 -11.26 -4.69 5.27
C ILE A 112 -11.41 -4.12 3.86
N GLU A 113 -12.43 -3.31 3.64
CA GLU A 113 -12.68 -2.74 2.31
C GLU A 113 -12.20 -1.29 2.26
N PRO A 114 -11.84 -0.79 1.08
CA PRO A 114 -11.55 0.63 0.95
C PRO A 114 -12.77 1.43 1.40
N SER A 115 -12.59 2.28 2.39
CA SER A 115 -13.70 3.01 3.00
C SER A 115 -13.70 4.49 2.63
N ALA A 116 -12.64 4.99 2.00
CA ALA A 116 -12.57 6.39 1.63
C ALA A 116 -11.67 6.60 0.43
N ASN A 117 -12.11 7.51 -0.43
CA ASN A 117 -11.30 8.05 -1.53
C ASN A 117 -10.89 9.45 -1.09
N ILE A 118 -9.64 9.62 -0.68
CA ILE A 118 -9.17 10.89 -0.16
C ILE A 118 -8.42 11.68 -1.23
N PHE A 119 -8.42 13.01 -1.09
CA PHE A 119 -7.90 13.93 -2.08
C PHE A 119 -8.57 13.73 -3.44
N TRP A 120 -9.87 13.48 -3.39
CA TRP A 120 -10.68 13.19 -4.56
C TRP A 120 -10.66 14.35 -5.57
N SER A 121 -10.56 15.58 -5.10
CA SER A 121 -10.51 16.74 -5.98
C SER A 121 -9.24 16.81 -6.82
N GLU A 122 -8.20 16.08 -6.45
CA GLU A 122 -6.94 16.06 -7.18
C GLU A 122 -6.84 14.90 -8.19
N ARG A 123 -7.91 14.12 -8.34
CA ARG A 123 -7.81 12.96 -9.23
C ARG A 123 -7.51 13.40 -10.66
N SER A 124 -6.81 12.52 -11.37
CA SER A 124 -6.36 12.78 -12.73
C SER A 124 -7.55 12.96 -13.69
N CYS A 125 -7.33 13.75 -14.73
CA CYS A 125 -8.40 14.04 -15.69
C CYS A 125 -8.84 12.80 -16.48
N TRP A 126 -8.03 11.75 -16.52
CA TRP A 126 -8.33 10.52 -17.25
C TRP A 126 -8.92 9.42 -16.37
N TYR A 127 -9.12 9.70 -15.06
CA TYR A 127 -9.60 8.66 -14.14
C TYR A 127 -10.98 8.13 -14.53
N ASP A 128 -11.93 9.04 -14.75
CA ASP A 128 -13.31 8.62 -15.05
C ASP A 128 -13.40 7.83 -16.36
N GLU A 129 -12.70 8.29 -17.40
CA GLU A 129 -12.68 7.58 -18.67
C GLU A 129 -12.06 6.19 -18.52
N GLY A 130 -11.02 6.08 -17.70
CA GLY A 130 -10.41 4.77 -17.44
C GLY A 130 -11.36 3.78 -16.80
N GLN A 131 -12.27 4.27 -15.94
CA GLN A 131 -13.24 3.40 -15.28
C GLN A 131 -14.24 2.79 -16.27
N SER A 132 -14.56 3.50 -17.34
CA SER A 132 -15.50 3.01 -18.36
C SER A 132 -14.85 2.43 -19.58
N ALA A 133 -13.52 2.36 -19.63
CA ALA A 133 -12.81 1.75 -20.75
C ALA A 133 -13.10 0.25 -20.83
N LYS A 134 -12.98 -0.29 -22.02
CA LYS A 134 -13.25 -1.71 -22.26
C LYS A 134 -12.36 -2.58 -21.36
N LYS A 135 -12.95 -3.63 -20.81
CA LYS A 135 -12.25 -4.56 -19.91
C LYS A 135 -11.91 -5.84 -20.64
N TYR A 136 -10.67 -6.26 -20.53
CA TYR A 136 -10.18 -7.52 -21.09
C TYR A 136 -9.77 -8.42 -19.93
N GLU A 137 -10.05 -9.73 -20.04
CA GLU A 137 -9.67 -10.65 -18.97
C GLU A 137 -8.16 -10.81 -18.83
N GLY A 138 -7.44 -10.63 -19.92
CA GLY A 138 -5.98 -10.68 -19.92
C GLY A 138 -5.42 -9.46 -20.59
N ASP A 139 -4.45 -9.66 -21.47
CA ASP A 139 -3.86 -8.57 -22.23
C ASP A 139 -4.77 -8.18 -23.41
N LEU A 140 -4.34 -7.18 -24.16
CA LEU A 140 -5.11 -6.68 -25.33
C LEU A 140 -5.27 -7.72 -26.43
N ASP A 141 -4.37 -8.67 -26.52
CA ASP A 141 -4.41 -9.71 -27.58
C ASP A 141 -5.19 -10.93 -27.14
#